data_ece07b67d3e89a54fe93267cb20a8c9a
#
_entry.id   ece07b67d3e89a54fe93267cb20a8c9a
#
_cell.length_a   1.000
_cell.length_b   1.000
_cell.length_c   1.000
_cell.angle_alpha   90.00
_cell.angle_beta   90.00
_cell.angle_gamma   90.00
#
_symmetry.space_group_name_H-M   'P 1'
#
loop_
_entity.id
_entity.type
_entity.pdbx_description
1 polymer ?
#
loop_
_entity_poly.entity_id
_entity_poly.type
_entity_poly.pdbx_seq_one_letter_code
_entity_poly.pdbx_strand_id
1 'polypeptide(L)'
;MRTLLFKYTVLLIVMSPGLIMANHGKLGGKYTKEKTIKKEFNVNTDALLKVNNNYGNINITSWNENRVVIEVNIKTNGNDEEKVQRKLDNISVNFESSNSMVYAKTTYGEKESSWGWNWGKSNNVNMQINYTIKMPVKNSVNLDNDYGNIILDRVDGHAKISCDYGRLELGELRGRNNQLNFDYTSKSTIDYINSGEIRADYSGFTIEKAGNLDINADYTNVLVKKMENLKYRSDYGNMEVLEANNVDGNGDYIAVKMGTIHGNVNITADYGSIRIDELAEDAGNVAMRTDYTGIKLGYNSNYHFDFDISTDYAGVSGKDDFTINISNVKSTSKHYEGYYGSKGSGNMITLNSEYGGISFTKK
;
A
#
# COMPACT_ATOMS: atom_id res chain seq x y z
N MET A 1 -13.96 4.51 -49.46
CA MET A 1 -14.97 4.92 -48.46
C MET A 1 -15.59 3.67 -47.87
N ARG A 2 -15.13 3.24 -46.68
CA ARG A 2 -15.76 2.16 -45.93
C ARG A 2 -16.23 2.78 -44.63
N THR A 3 -17.52 2.90 -44.50
CA THR A 3 -18.24 3.39 -43.34
C THR A 3 -18.11 2.37 -42.18
N LEU A 4 -17.47 2.80 -41.09
CA LEU A 4 -17.44 2.08 -39.81
C LEU A 4 -18.84 2.15 -39.17
N LEU A 5 -19.56 1.05 -39.20
CA LEU A 5 -20.78 0.85 -38.43
C LEU A 5 -20.41 0.65 -36.94
N PHE A 6 -20.57 1.70 -36.14
CA PHE A 6 -20.58 1.61 -34.67
C PHE A 6 -21.84 0.89 -34.25
N LYS A 7 -21.71 -0.32 -33.69
CA LYS A 7 -22.80 -1.01 -32.98
C LYS A 7 -22.99 -0.36 -31.63
N TYR A 8 -24.02 0.46 -31.49
CA TYR A 8 -24.46 0.98 -30.19
C TYR A 8 -25.11 -0.13 -29.37
N THR A 9 -24.55 -0.40 -28.20
CA THR A 9 -25.16 -1.30 -27.21
C THR A 9 -26.24 -0.55 -26.43
N VAL A 10 -27.40 -1.14 -26.33
CA VAL A 10 -28.64 -0.57 -25.78
C VAL A 10 -28.47 -0.13 -24.33
N LEU A 11 -28.85 1.12 -24.05
CA LEU A 11 -28.93 1.69 -22.69
C LEU A 11 -30.23 1.18 -22.03
N LEU A 12 -30.13 0.26 -21.07
CA LEU A 12 -31.26 -0.10 -20.24
C LEU A 12 -31.25 0.73 -18.96
N ILE A 13 -32.06 1.76 -18.90
CA ILE A 13 -32.34 2.49 -17.66
C ILE A 13 -33.51 1.78 -16.98
N VAL A 14 -33.21 1.01 -15.94
CA VAL A 14 -34.26 0.41 -15.11
C VAL A 14 -34.53 1.33 -13.93
N MET A 15 -35.61 2.07 -13.97
CA MET A 15 -36.15 2.75 -12.79
C MET A 15 -37.02 1.74 -12.05
N SER A 16 -36.52 1.08 -11.03
CA SER A 16 -37.34 0.29 -10.10
C SER A 16 -37.48 0.99 -8.76
N PRO A 17 -38.67 1.23 -8.23
CA PRO A 17 -38.88 1.60 -6.85
C PRO A 17 -38.84 0.34 -5.99
N GLY A 18 -37.65 -0.12 -5.67
CA GLY A 18 -37.44 -1.31 -4.83
C GLY A 18 -36.77 -0.93 -3.50
N LEU A 19 -37.51 -1.15 -2.42
CA LEU A 19 -37.00 -1.15 -1.06
C LEU A 19 -36.02 -2.33 -0.90
N ILE A 20 -34.70 -2.03 -1.00
CA ILE A 20 -33.67 -2.95 -0.55
C ILE A 20 -33.02 -2.35 0.69
N MET A 21 -33.35 -2.95 1.84
CA MET A 21 -32.69 -2.70 3.11
C MET A 21 -31.30 -3.36 3.11
N ALA A 22 -30.27 -2.63 2.65
CA ALA A 22 -28.89 -2.98 2.90
C ALA A 22 -28.31 -1.95 3.88
N ASN A 23 -27.88 -2.44 5.02
CA ASN A 23 -27.39 -1.69 6.18
C ASN A 23 -26.00 -1.10 5.86
N HIS A 24 -25.96 0.10 5.28
CA HIS A 24 -24.75 0.91 5.11
C HIS A 24 -24.99 2.25 5.75
N GLY A 25 -23.99 2.83 6.41
CA GLY A 25 -24.02 3.99 7.28
C GLY A 25 -25.17 4.95 7.02
N LYS A 26 -25.97 5.24 8.05
CA LYS A 26 -27.19 6.05 7.97
C LYS A 26 -26.90 7.38 7.27
N LEU A 27 -27.26 7.49 6.00
CA LEU A 27 -27.45 8.78 5.36
C LEU A 27 -28.60 9.47 6.13
N GLY A 28 -28.29 10.53 6.89
CA GLY A 28 -29.18 11.10 7.89
C GLY A 28 -30.28 12.03 7.34
N GLY A 29 -30.47 12.10 6.01
CA GLY A 29 -31.47 12.94 5.37
C GLY A 29 -32.80 12.22 5.12
N LYS A 30 -33.90 13.03 5.09
CA LYS A 30 -35.28 12.53 4.94
C LYS A 30 -35.56 11.90 3.56
N TYR A 31 -34.92 12.43 2.51
CA TYR A 31 -35.16 12.01 1.13
C TYR A 31 -33.91 11.31 0.58
N THR A 32 -34.12 10.18 -0.11
CA THR A 32 -33.07 9.46 -0.82
C THR A 32 -33.53 9.22 -2.25
N LYS A 33 -32.65 9.51 -3.22
CA LYS A 33 -32.86 9.20 -4.63
C LYS A 33 -31.65 8.39 -5.13
N GLU A 34 -31.90 7.49 -6.07
CA GLU A 34 -30.84 6.65 -6.65
C GLU A 34 -31.08 6.38 -8.12
N LYS A 35 -29.98 6.13 -8.84
CA LYS A 35 -29.99 5.63 -10.21
C LYS A 35 -28.86 4.65 -10.43
N THR A 36 -29.10 3.68 -11.32
CA THR A 36 -28.11 2.67 -11.70
C THR A 36 -27.79 2.79 -13.19
N ILE A 37 -26.50 2.77 -13.50
CA ILE A 37 -25.97 2.75 -14.87
C ILE A 37 -25.26 1.42 -15.06
N LYS A 38 -25.64 0.66 -16.11
CA LYS A 38 -24.97 -0.61 -16.43
C LYS A 38 -24.43 -0.57 -17.86
N LYS A 39 -23.17 -0.97 -18.03
CA LYS A 39 -22.47 -1.02 -19.32
C LYS A 39 -21.66 -2.31 -19.44
N GLU A 40 -21.55 -2.79 -20.65
CA GLU A 40 -20.75 -3.97 -20.99
C GLU A 40 -19.91 -3.66 -22.23
N PHE A 41 -18.64 -4.09 -22.21
CA PHE A 41 -17.66 -3.84 -23.26
C PHE A 41 -16.88 -5.11 -23.57
N ASN A 42 -16.86 -5.53 -24.82
CA ASN A 42 -15.98 -6.60 -25.25
C ASN A 42 -14.56 -6.06 -25.38
N VAL A 43 -13.59 -6.75 -24.79
CA VAL A 43 -12.20 -6.32 -24.73
C VAL A 43 -11.24 -7.46 -25.01
N ASN A 44 -9.98 -7.13 -25.28
CA ASN A 44 -8.91 -8.10 -25.28
C ASN A 44 -8.62 -8.61 -23.85
N THR A 45 -7.99 -9.76 -23.74
CA THR A 45 -7.63 -10.36 -22.44
C THR A 45 -6.70 -9.47 -21.61
N ASP A 46 -5.88 -8.66 -22.25
CA ASP A 46 -4.84 -7.78 -21.67
C ASP A 46 -5.20 -6.29 -21.72
N ALA A 47 -6.49 -5.97 -21.88
CA ALA A 47 -6.97 -4.59 -21.95
C ALA A 47 -6.70 -3.82 -20.64
N LEU A 48 -6.70 -2.50 -20.72
CA LEU A 48 -6.61 -1.60 -19.58
C LEU A 48 -8.02 -1.22 -19.09
N LEU A 49 -8.33 -1.49 -17.84
CA LEU A 49 -9.46 -0.88 -17.16
C LEU A 49 -9.00 0.38 -16.43
N LYS A 50 -9.57 1.53 -16.76
CA LYS A 50 -9.35 2.78 -16.07
C LYS A 50 -10.64 3.26 -15.40
N VAL A 51 -10.57 3.57 -14.11
CA VAL A 51 -11.71 4.11 -13.34
C VAL A 51 -11.25 5.32 -12.55
N ASN A 52 -12.01 6.43 -12.66
CA ASN A 52 -11.82 7.61 -11.83
C ASN A 52 -13.14 7.94 -11.14
N ASN A 53 -13.15 7.84 -9.82
CA ASN A 53 -14.31 8.03 -8.97
C ASN A 53 -13.99 8.82 -7.72
N ASN A 54 -15.01 9.43 -7.13
CA ASN A 54 -14.96 10.09 -5.82
C ASN A 54 -16.25 9.79 -5.07
N TYR A 55 -16.18 9.72 -3.73
CA TYR A 55 -17.33 9.55 -2.83
C TYR A 55 -18.06 8.21 -2.96
N GLY A 56 -17.32 7.11 -2.99
CA GLY A 56 -17.91 5.77 -3.00
C GLY A 56 -16.88 4.70 -3.31
N ASN A 57 -17.29 3.46 -3.34
CA ASN A 57 -16.38 2.32 -3.45
C ASN A 57 -16.21 1.87 -4.90
N ILE A 58 -15.04 1.34 -5.21
CA ILE A 58 -14.75 0.60 -6.44
C ILE A 58 -14.54 -0.86 -6.05
N ASN A 59 -15.49 -1.74 -6.43
CA ASN A 59 -15.42 -3.17 -6.20
C ASN A 59 -15.18 -3.88 -7.52
N ILE A 60 -14.08 -4.61 -7.63
CA ILE A 60 -13.68 -5.31 -8.85
C ILE A 60 -13.53 -6.79 -8.55
N THR A 61 -14.21 -7.61 -9.35
CA THR A 61 -14.05 -9.06 -9.39
C THR A 61 -13.51 -9.48 -10.75
N SER A 62 -12.44 -10.22 -10.77
CA SER A 62 -11.84 -10.75 -11.99
C SER A 62 -12.50 -12.04 -12.45
N TRP A 63 -12.51 -12.29 -13.76
CA TRP A 63 -13.06 -13.49 -14.38
C TRP A 63 -12.27 -13.91 -15.63
N ASN A 64 -12.71 -15.00 -16.26
CA ASN A 64 -12.07 -15.52 -17.49
C ASN A 64 -12.81 -15.16 -18.80
N GLU A 65 -13.68 -14.16 -18.77
CA GLU A 65 -14.42 -13.72 -19.94
C GLU A 65 -13.77 -12.46 -20.54
N ASN A 66 -13.70 -12.35 -21.88
CA ASN A 66 -13.11 -11.21 -22.58
C ASN A 66 -14.06 -10.01 -22.69
N ARG A 67 -14.64 -9.62 -21.56
CA ARG A 67 -15.52 -8.46 -21.46
C ARG A 67 -15.40 -7.80 -20.09
N VAL A 68 -15.65 -6.50 -20.06
CA VAL A 68 -15.74 -5.70 -18.85
C VAL A 68 -17.22 -5.35 -18.64
N VAL A 69 -17.75 -5.65 -17.48
CA VAL A 69 -19.10 -5.25 -17.05
C VAL A 69 -18.97 -4.26 -15.92
N ILE A 70 -19.57 -3.09 -16.08
CA ILE A 70 -19.56 -2.01 -15.07
C ILE A 70 -21.00 -1.70 -14.68
N GLU A 71 -21.27 -1.80 -13.39
CA GLU A 71 -22.52 -1.32 -12.80
C GLU A 71 -22.17 -0.19 -11.81
N VAL A 72 -22.77 0.99 -11.99
CA VAL A 72 -22.57 2.15 -11.13
C VAL A 72 -23.89 2.50 -10.46
N ASN A 73 -23.94 2.37 -9.15
CA ASN A 73 -25.06 2.81 -8.32
C ASN A 73 -24.74 4.21 -7.75
N ILE A 74 -25.55 5.18 -8.09
CA ILE A 74 -25.44 6.57 -7.65
C ILE A 74 -26.60 6.86 -6.71
N LYS A 75 -26.29 7.25 -5.48
CA LYS A 75 -27.26 7.55 -4.44
C LYS A 75 -27.03 8.97 -3.90
N THR A 76 -28.10 9.72 -3.74
CA THR A 76 -28.10 11.05 -3.09
C THR A 76 -29.11 11.08 -1.95
N ASN A 77 -28.77 11.80 -0.87
CA ASN A 77 -29.60 11.87 0.33
C ASN A 77 -29.53 13.25 0.98
N GLY A 78 -30.66 13.78 1.45
CA GLY A 78 -30.75 15.09 2.10
C GLY A 78 -32.13 15.40 2.64
N ASN A 79 -32.31 16.61 3.14
CA ASN A 79 -33.58 17.04 3.76
C ASN A 79 -34.49 17.85 2.82
N ASP A 80 -34.03 18.11 1.60
CA ASP A 80 -34.76 18.85 0.56
C ASP A 80 -34.84 17.96 -0.69
N GLU A 81 -36.03 17.53 -1.04
CA GLU A 81 -36.24 16.54 -2.10
C GLU A 81 -35.78 17.05 -3.49
N GLU A 82 -36.06 18.32 -3.80
CA GLU A 82 -35.67 18.90 -5.07
C GLU A 82 -34.15 19.03 -5.20
N LYS A 83 -33.45 19.39 -4.12
CA LYS A 83 -31.98 19.44 -4.10
C LYS A 83 -31.37 18.05 -4.23
N VAL A 84 -31.97 17.05 -3.56
CA VAL A 84 -31.54 15.66 -3.66
C VAL A 84 -31.68 15.16 -5.11
N GLN A 85 -32.80 15.47 -5.78
CA GLN A 85 -33.01 15.10 -7.18
C GLN A 85 -32.04 15.83 -8.09
N ARG A 86 -31.91 17.17 -7.98
CA ARG A 86 -30.95 17.94 -8.79
C ARG A 86 -29.51 17.45 -8.63
N LYS A 87 -29.09 17.09 -7.39
CA LYS A 87 -27.78 16.53 -7.17
C LYS A 87 -27.60 15.19 -7.90
N LEU A 88 -28.63 14.33 -7.88
CA LEU A 88 -28.60 13.05 -8.60
C LEU A 88 -28.49 13.26 -10.11
N ASP A 89 -29.25 14.22 -10.67
CA ASP A 89 -29.29 14.51 -12.10
C ASP A 89 -27.95 15.07 -12.60
N ASN A 90 -27.27 15.85 -11.74
CA ASN A 90 -25.96 16.45 -12.05
C ASN A 90 -24.78 15.47 -11.96
N ILE A 91 -24.96 14.26 -11.46
CA ILE A 91 -23.90 13.24 -11.44
C ILE A 91 -24.07 12.35 -12.66
N SER A 92 -23.03 12.21 -13.46
CA SER A 92 -22.99 11.31 -14.62
C SER A 92 -21.71 10.50 -14.66
N VAL A 93 -21.69 9.46 -15.49
CA VAL A 93 -20.49 8.64 -15.74
C VAL A 93 -20.21 8.65 -17.23
N ASN A 94 -19.05 9.13 -17.61
CA ASN A 94 -18.58 9.11 -18.97
C ASN A 94 -17.81 7.82 -19.23
N PHE A 95 -18.08 7.18 -20.36
CA PHE A 95 -17.43 5.95 -20.77
C PHE A 95 -16.72 6.16 -22.11
N GLU A 96 -15.48 5.73 -22.18
CA GLU A 96 -14.70 5.58 -23.41
C GLU A 96 -14.25 4.13 -23.51
N SER A 97 -14.33 3.53 -24.68
CA SER A 97 -13.96 2.12 -24.84
C SER A 97 -13.37 1.80 -26.20
N SER A 98 -12.45 0.85 -26.19
CA SER A 98 -11.90 0.15 -27.35
C SER A 98 -11.64 -1.31 -26.97
N ASN A 99 -11.17 -2.14 -27.88
CA ASN A 99 -10.78 -3.51 -27.55
C ASN A 99 -9.62 -3.58 -26.54
N SER A 100 -8.78 -2.53 -26.45
CA SER A 100 -7.61 -2.48 -25.58
C SER A 100 -7.80 -1.65 -24.31
N MET A 101 -8.92 -0.93 -24.16
CA MET A 101 -9.14 -0.06 -23.01
C MET A 101 -10.63 0.15 -22.75
N VAL A 102 -11.00 0.17 -21.45
CA VAL A 102 -12.27 0.73 -20.97
C VAL A 102 -11.95 1.80 -19.93
N TYR A 103 -12.49 2.99 -20.14
CA TYR A 103 -12.38 4.10 -19.19
C TYR A 103 -13.77 4.51 -18.70
N ALA A 104 -13.96 4.55 -17.39
CA ALA A 104 -15.15 5.06 -16.73
C ALA A 104 -14.77 6.20 -15.80
N LYS A 105 -15.38 7.38 -15.96
CA LYS A 105 -15.12 8.55 -15.16
C LYS A 105 -16.41 9.14 -14.62
N THR A 106 -16.52 9.26 -13.30
CA THR A 106 -17.56 10.06 -12.66
C THR A 106 -17.36 11.54 -12.96
N THR A 107 -18.42 12.20 -13.38
CA THR A 107 -18.43 13.64 -13.67
C THR A 107 -19.60 14.33 -12.97
N TYR A 108 -19.39 15.57 -12.62
CA TYR A 108 -20.36 16.42 -11.95
C TYR A 108 -20.71 17.56 -12.87
N GLY A 109 -21.99 17.85 -13.08
CA GLY A 109 -22.44 19.02 -13.84
C GLY A 109 -21.85 20.31 -13.30
N GLU A 110 -21.89 21.38 -14.08
CA GLU A 110 -21.34 22.68 -13.74
C GLU A 110 -21.79 23.11 -12.34
N LYS A 111 -20.84 23.57 -11.53
CA LYS A 111 -21.15 24.21 -10.25
C LYS A 111 -22.04 25.39 -10.58
N GLU A 112 -23.29 25.38 -10.10
CA GLU A 112 -24.03 26.65 -9.99
C GLU A 112 -23.12 27.61 -9.20
N SER A 113 -22.63 28.63 -9.88
CA SER A 113 -21.86 29.71 -9.26
C SER A 113 -22.81 30.51 -8.38
N SER A 114 -23.13 30.00 -7.21
CA SER A 114 -23.82 30.82 -6.21
C SER A 114 -22.78 31.70 -5.51
N TRP A 115 -22.49 32.83 -6.12
CA TRP A 115 -21.94 33.97 -5.44
C TRP A 115 -23.05 34.57 -4.54
N GLY A 116 -23.28 33.92 -3.43
CA GLY A 116 -24.21 34.38 -2.40
C GLY A 116 -23.76 33.87 -1.05
N TRP A 117 -23.23 34.76 -0.20
CA TRP A 117 -22.99 34.52 1.21
C TRP A 117 -24.33 34.25 1.91
N ASN A 118 -24.79 33.02 1.95
CA ASN A 118 -25.84 32.59 2.85
C ASN A 118 -25.23 31.87 4.05
N TRP A 119 -24.85 32.62 5.06
CA TRP A 119 -24.54 32.11 6.38
C TRP A 119 -25.84 31.62 7.03
N GLY A 120 -26.05 30.33 7.17
CA GLY A 120 -27.04 29.79 8.10
C GLY A 120 -28.08 28.82 7.53
N LYS A 121 -27.69 27.79 6.77
CA LYS A 121 -28.32 26.44 6.75
C LYS A 121 -27.46 25.53 5.87
N SER A 122 -26.71 24.62 6.50
CA SER A 122 -26.01 23.53 5.80
C SER A 122 -27.07 22.62 5.19
N ASN A 123 -27.44 22.92 3.94
CA ASN A 123 -28.27 22.01 3.12
C ASN A 123 -27.36 21.06 2.36
N ASN A 124 -26.52 20.30 3.07
CA ASN A 124 -25.63 19.35 2.45
C ASN A 124 -26.44 18.15 1.96
N VAL A 125 -26.44 17.93 0.66
CA VAL A 125 -26.88 16.70 0.04
C VAL A 125 -25.70 15.75 0.00
N ASN A 126 -25.77 14.65 0.74
CA ASN A 126 -24.79 13.57 0.70
C ASN A 126 -24.93 12.81 -0.62
N MET A 127 -23.81 12.25 -1.10
CA MET A 127 -23.80 11.41 -2.29
C MET A 127 -22.90 10.19 -2.07
N GLN A 128 -23.21 9.12 -2.74
CA GLN A 128 -22.43 7.88 -2.80
C GLN A 128 -22.49 7.33 -4.21
N ILE A 129 -21.32 6.97 -4.78
CA ILE A 129 -21.17 6.50 -6.15
C ILE A 129 -20.34 5.23 -6.12
N ASN A 130 -21.02 4.08 -6.16
CA ASN A 130 -20.38 2.78 -6.05
C ASN A 130 -20.27 2.11 -7.39
N TYR A 131 -19.08 1.67 -7.72
CA TYR A 131 -18.78 0.86 -8.89
C TYR A 131 -18.69 -0.61 -8.49
N THR A 132 -19.40 -1.45 -9.22
CA THR A 132 -19.26 -2.90 -9.19
C THR A 132 -18.85 -3.36 -10.59
N ILE A 133 -17.65 -3.94 -10.67
CA ILE A 133 -17.01 -4.22 -11.95
C ILE A 133 -16.60 -5.69 -12.03
N LYS A 134 -16.85 -6.30 -13.19
CA LYS A 134 -16.26 -7.58 -13.56
C LYS A 134 -15.34 -7.39 -14.76
N MET A 135 -14.13 -7.94 -14.72
CA MET A 135 -13.12 -7.76 -15.78
C MET A 135 -12.27 -9.02 -15.99
N PRO A 136 -11.65 -9.19 -17.18
CA PRO A 136 -10.68 -10.26 -17.40
C PRO A 136 -9.52 -10.20 -16.39
N VAL A 137 -9.14 -11.33 -15.81
CA VAL A 137 -8.06 -11.41 -14.80
C VAL A 137 -6.70 -10.92 -15.32
N LYS A 138 -6.46 -11.03 -16.64
CA LYS A 138 -5.20 -10.57 -17.27
C LYS A 138 -5.19 -9.09 -17.63
N ASN A 139 -6.29 -8.37 -17.42
CA ASN A 139 -6.32 -6.94 -17.65
C ASN A 139 -5.32 -6.21 -16.72
N SER A 140 -4.86 -5.07 -17.19
CA SER A 140 -4.23 -4.07 -16.32
C SER A 140 -5.29 -3.13 -15.75
N VAL A 141 -5.01 -2.53 -14.59
CA VAL A 141 -5.91 -1.56 -13.97
C VAL A 141 -5.22 -0.22 -13.70
N ASN A 142 -5.97 0.87 -13.86
CA ASN A 142 -5.60 2.20 -13.39
C ASN A 142 -6.80 2.79 -12.64
N LEU A 143 -6.75 2.70 -11.31
CA LEU A 143 -7.86 3.06 -10.43
C LEU A 143 -7.49 4.31 -9.63
N ASP A 144 -8.40 5.25 -9.60
CA ASP A 144 -8.26 6.51 -8.87
C ASP A 144 -9.57 6.76 -8.12
N ASN A 145 -9.52 6.78 -6.77
CA ASN A 145 -10.70 6.88 -5.94
C ASN A 145 -10.45 7.70 -4.66
N ASP A 146 -11.15 8.80 -4.48
CA ASP A 146 -11.13 9.58 -3.25
C ASP A 146 -12.39 9.34 -2.40
N TYR A 147 -12.21 9.34 -1.08
CA TYR A 147 -13.31 9.18 -0.12
C TYR A 147 -14.12 7.89 -0.31
N GLY A 148 -13.41 6.78 -0.51
CA GLY A 148 -14.04 5.46 -0.62
C GLY A 148 -13.02 4.34 -0.81
N ASN A 149 -13.47 3.12 -0.64
CA ASN A 149 -12.59 1.96 -0.67
C ASN A 149 -12.37 1.44 -2.10
N ILE A 150 -11.21 0.83 -2.33
CA ILE A 150 -10.95 0.02 -3.52
C ILE A 150 -10.80 -1.43 -3.06
N ILE A 151 -11.64 -2.30 -3.61
CA ILE A 151 -11.65 -3.73 -3.35
C ILE A 151 -11.42 -4.43 -4.67
N LEU A 152 -10.37 -5.24 -4.76
CA LEU A 152 -9.94 -5.94 -5.96
C LEU A 152 -9.44 -7.34 -5.59
N ASP A 153 -10.03 -8.39 -6.15
CA ASP A 153 -9.68 -9.77 -5.83
C ASP A 153 -8.34 -10.21 -6.45
N ARG A 154 -8.16 -10.04 -7.74
CA ARG A 154 -6.92 -10.44 -8.44
C ARG A 154 -6.75 -9.70 -9.77
N VAL A 155 -5.50 -9.43 -10.11
CA VAL A 155 -5.09 -8.96 -11.43
C VAL A 155 -3.72 -9.54 -11.80
N ASP A 156 -3.63 -10.11 -13.02
CA ASP A 156 -2.37 -10.65 -13.56
C ASP A 156 -1.60 -9.60 -14.38
N GLY A 157 -2.28 -8.53 -14.85
CA GLY A 157 -1.67 -7.38 -15.49
C GLY A 157 -1.11 -6.36 -14.49
N HIS A 158 -0.63 -5.23 -15.01
CA HIS A 158 -0.11 -4.14 -14.19
C HIS A 158 -1.22 -3.43 -13.41
N ALA A 159 -1.01 -3.16 -12.13
CA ALA A 159 -1.91 -2.38 -11.29
C ALA A 159 -1.29 -1.01 -10.95
N LYS A 160 -2.02 0.06 -11.33
CA LYS A 160 -1.79 1.41 -10.84
C LYS A 160 -3.01 1.85 -10.03
N ILE A 161 -2.85 2.09 -8.74
CA ILE A 161 -3.95 2.36 -7.82
C ILE A 161 -3.62 3.60 -7.00
N SER A 162 -4.54 4.57 -7.01
CA SER A 162 -4.52 5.76 -6.16
C SER A 162 -5.78 5.77 -5.31
N CYS A 163 -5.64 6.02 -3.99
CA CYS A 163 -6.78 6.02 -3.06
C CYS A 163 -6.51 6.93 -1.86
N ASP A 164 -7.23 8.04 -1.77
CA ASP A 164 -7.12 8.94 -0.63
C ASP A 164 -8.38 8.89 0.25
N TYR A 165 -8.17 8.96 1.57
CA TYR A 165 -9.26 8.92 2.56
C TYR A 165 -10.18 7.69 2.44
N GLY A 166 -9.62 6.56 2.03
CA GLY A 166 -10.33 5.30 1.89
C GLY A 166 -9.59 4.13 2.51
N ARG A 167 -9.82 2.94 1.98
CA ARG A 167 -9.10 1.71 2.35
C ARG A 167 -8.90 0.85 1.12
N LEU A 168 -7.75 0.22 1.03
CA LEU A 168 -7.44 -0.78 0.03
C LEU A 168 -7.68 -2.18 0.61
N GLU A 169 -8.45 -3.00 -0.10
CA GLU A 169 -8.57 -4.44 0.14
C GLU A 169 -8.18 -5.15 -1.16
N LEU A 170 -6.89 -5.44 -1.29
CA LEU A 170 -6.32 -5.99 -2.51
C LEU A 170 -5.95 -7.45 -2.29
N GLY A 171 -6.50 -8.35 -3.09
CA GLY A 171 -6.10 -9.75 -3.13
C GLY A 171 -4.74 -9.90 -3.82
N GLU A 172 -4.70 -10.43 -5.04
CA GLU A 172 -3.44 -10.76 -5.69
C GLU A 172 -3.08 -9.80 -6.85
N LEU A 173 -2.00 -9.05 -6.71
CA LEU A 173 -1.39 -8.20 -7.74
C LEU A 173 -0.19 -8.94 -8.36
N ARG A 174 -0.46 -9.79 -9.35
CA ARG A 174 0.56 -10.68 -9.95
C ARG A 174 1.40 -10.01 -11.04
N GLY A 175 0.96 -8.86 -11.53
CA GLY A 175 1.73 -8.04 -12.47
C GLY A 175 3.08 -7.61 -11.90
N ARG A 176 3.99 -7.16 -12.76
CA ARG A 176 5.25 -6.55 -12.36
C ARG A 176 5.11 -5.03 -12.31
N ASN A 177 5.96 -4.39 -11.50
CA ASN A 177 6.05 -2.93 -11.38
C ASN A 177 4.72 -2.27 -11.00
N ASN A 178 3.93 -2.91 -10.12
CA ASN A 178 2.70 -2.32 -9.61
C ASN A 178 3.00 -1.00 -8.92
N GLN A 179 2.06 -0.05 -8.97
CA GLN A 179 2.18 1.27 -8.37
C GLN A 179 0.97 1.51 -7.48
N LEU A 180 1.20 1.64 -6.19
CA LEU A 180 0.18 1.95 -5.20
C LEU A 180 0.52 3.28 -4.55
N ASN A 181 -0.42 4.23 -4.58
CA ASN A 181 -0.30 5.52 -3.94
C ASN A 181 -1.56 5.78 -3.12
N PHE A 182 -1.42 5.95 -1.79
CA PHE A 182 -2.58 6.12 -0.93
C PHE A 182 -2.25 6.85 0.36
N ASP A 183 -3.02 7.91 0.61
CA ASP A 183 -2.81 8.75 1.77
C ASP A 183 -4.04 8.77 2.69
N TYR A 184 -3.80 8.98 3.98
CA TYR A 184 -4.85 9.02 5.00
C TYR A 184 -5.73 7.77 5.01
N THR A 185 -5.14 6.61 4.69
CA THR A 185 -5.82 5.31 4.72
C THR A 185 -5.41 4.52 5.96
N SER A 186 -6.34 3.79 6.53
CA SER A 186 -6.03 2.93 7.66
C SER A 186 -6.51 1.50 7.43
N LYS A 187 -5.75 0.52 7.93
CA LYS A 187 -6.10 -0.91 7.83
C LYS A 187 -6.24 -1.42 6.40
N SER A 188 -5.47 -0.86 5.47
CA SER A 188 -5.36 -1.39 4.11
C SER A 188 -4.68 -2.75 4.12
N THR A 189 -5.11 -3.67 3.24
CA THR A 189 -4.58 -5.03 3.15
C THR A 189 -4.25 -5.41 1.72
N ILE A 190 -3.15 -6.15 1.56
CA ILE A 190 -2.69 -6.70 0.28
C ILE A 190 -2.31 -8.15 0.54
N ASP A 191 -3.02 -9.11 -0.07
CA ASP A 191 -2.72 -10.52 0.13
C ASP A 191 -1.43 -10.94 -0.58
N TYR A 192 -1.25 -10.48 -1.83
CA TYR A 192 -0.03 -10.75 -2.58
C TYR A 192 0.30 -9.60 -3.55
N ILE A 193 1.55 -9.19 -3.59
CA ILE A 193 2.10 -8.29 -4.60
C ILE A 193 3.43 -8.82 -5.14
N ASN A 194 3.51 -9.06 -6.46
CA ASN A 194 4.70 -9.62 -7.09
C ASN A 194 5.90 -8.65 -7.03
N SER A 195 5.73 -7.45 -7.55
CA SER A 195 6.73 -6.38 -7.43
C SER A 195 6.11 -5.02 -7.67
N GLY A 196 6.71 -3.97 -7.10
CA GLY A 196 6.22 -2.62 -7.32
C GLY A 196 6.75 -1.58 -6.37
N GLU A 197 6.16 -0.40 -6.48
CA GLU A 197 6.39 0.74 -5.61
C GLU A 197 5.12 1.03 -4.82
N ILE A 198 5.27 1.29 -3.52
CA ILE A 198 4.19 1.74 -2.63
C ILE A 198 4.60 3.09 -2.06
N ARG A 199 3.73 4.09 -2.21
CA ARG A 199 3.82 5.38 -1.55
C ARG A 199 2.61 5.56 -0.66
N ALA A 200 2.83 5.87 0.61
CA ALA A 200 1.75 5.96 1.58
C ALA A 200 2.12 6.90 2.73
N ASP A 201 1.38 7.99 2.86
CA ASP A 201 1.58 8.93 3.95
C ASP A 201 0.37 8.93 4.91
N TYR A 202 0.64 9.14 6.20
CA TYR A 202 -0.38 9.15 7.26
C TYR A 202 -1.31 7.94 7.24
N SER A 203 -0.74 6.77 6.96
CA SER A 203 -1.49 5.56 6.63
C SER A 203 -1.11 4.37 7.51
N GLY A 204 -1.78 3.23 7.26
CA GLY A 204 -1.42 1.96 7.87
C GLY A 204 -1.86 0.81 6.98
N PHE A 205 -0.94 -0.13 6.69
CA PHE A 205 -1.25 -1.26 5.83
C PHE A 205 -0.49 -2.54 6.21
N THR A 206 -1.08 -3.65 5.79
CA THR A 206 -0.51 -5.00 5.95
C THR A 206 -0.37 -5.68 4.60
N ILE A 207 0.77 -6.30 4.37
CA ILE A 207 1.04 -7.16 3.22
C ILE A 207 1.28 -8.57 3.72
N GLU A 208 0.47 -9.54 3.25
CA GLU A 208 0.65 -10.95 3.64
C GLU A 208 1.90 -11.54 2.98
N LYS A 209 2.06 -11.33 1.66
CA LYS A 209 3.21 -11.82 0.91
C LYS A 209 3.60 -10.87 -0.22
N ALA A 210 4.90 -10.69 -0.43
CA ALA A 210 5.45 -9.89 -1.52
C ALA A 210 6.67 -10.53 -2.16
N GLY A 211 6.95 -10.15 -3.41
CA GLY A 211 8.26 -10.36 -4.04
C GLY A 211 9.18 -9.17 -3.75
N ASN A 212 9.40 -8.28 -4.73
CA ASN A 212 10.31 -7.13 -4.59
C ASN A 212 9.53 -5.82 -4.46
N LEU A 213 9.71 -5.10 -3.35
CA LEU A 213 9.03 -3.82 -3.13
C LEU A 213 10.01 -2.70 -2.81
N ASP A 214 9.69 -1.50 -3.34
CA ASP A 214 10.21 -0.22 -2.90
C ASP A 214 9.06 0.50 -2.16
N ILE A 215 9.23 0.75 -0.85
CA ILE A 215 8.21 1.36 0.00
C ILE A 215 8.70 2.73 0.46
N ASN A 216 7.94 3.77 0.14
CA ASN A 216 8.14 5.12 0.64
C ASN A 216 6.92 5.51 1.49
N ALA A 217 7.12 5.68 2.80
CA ALA A 217 5.99 5.74 3.72
C ALA A 217 6.30 6.61 4.95
N ASP A 218 5.79 7.85 4.97
CA ASP A 218 5.99 8.75 6.08
C ASP A 218 4.76 8.77 7.03
N TYR A 219 4.99 8.90 8.32
CA TYR A 219 3.92 8.85 9.34
C TYR A 219 3.02 7.61 9.25
N THR A 220 3.60 6.50 8.81
CA THR A 220 2.85 5.31 8.39
C THR A 220 3.30 4.06 9.16
N ASN A 221 2.35 3.17 9.45
CA ASN A 221 2.63 1.88 10.05
C ASN A 221 2.56 0.78 9.00
N VAL A 222 3.67 0.11 8.76
CA VAL A 222 3.81 -0.94 7.75
C VAL A 222 4.03 -2.28 8.43
N LEU A 223 3.24 -3.29 8.05
CA LEU A 223 3.48 -4.68 8.41
C LEU A 223 3.58 -5.54 7.15
N VAL A 224 4.71 -6.18 6.93
CA VAL A 224 4.90 -7.19 5.87
C VAL A 224 5.19 -8.53 6.52
N LYS A 225 4.35 -9.55 6.25
CA LYS A 225 4.56 -10.85 6.88
C LYS A 225 5.67 -11.67 6.23
N LYS A 226 5.70 -11.70 4.89
CA LYS A 226 6.76 -12.42 4.15
C LYS A 226 7.09 -11.73 2.84
N MET A 227 8.38 -11.59 2.53
CA MET A 227 8.80 -11.02 1.26
C MET A 227 10.19 -11.51 0.81
N GLU A 228 10.50 -11.28 -0.46
CA GLU A 228 11.83 -11.56 -1.00
C GLU A 228 12.78 -10.38 -0.71
N ASN A 229 12.55 -9.22 -1.32
CA ASN A 229 13.45 -8.09 -1.19
C ASN A 229 12.68 -6.81 -0.85
N LEU A 230 13.10 -6.14 0.20
CA LEU A 230 12.60 -4.85 0.63
C LEU A 230 13.64 -3.75 0.40
N LYS A 231 13.21 -2.72 -0.31
CA LYS A 231 13.81 -1.40 -0.18
C LYS A 231 12.80 -0.48 0.47
N TYR A 232 13.21 0.30 1.49
CA TYR A 232 12.31 1.26 2.11
C TYR A 232 12.98 2.59 2.41
N ARG A 233 12.16 3.63 2.37
CA ARG A 233 12.41 4.93 2.97
C ARG A 233 11.18 5.30 3.79
N SER A 234 11.38 5.62 5.08
CA SER A 234 10.25 5.90 5.95
C SER A 234 10.67 6.76 7.13
N ASP A 235 10.00 7.88 7.32
CA ASP A 235 10.20 8.76 8.46
C ASP A 235 8.95 8.78 9.34
N TYR A 236 9.13 8.83 10.67
CA TYR A 236 8.05 8.90 11.66
C TYR A 236 7.02 7.78 11.57
N GLY A 237 7.42 6.55 11.79
CA GLY A 237 6.49 5.43 11.71
C GLY A 237 7.03 4.13 12.29
N ASN A 238 6.43 3.03 11.86
CA ASN A 238 6.88 1.69 12.21
C ASN A 238 7.01 0.85 10.94
N MET A 239 8.15 0.19 10.79
CA MET A 239 8.39 -0.81 9.74
C MET A 239 8.54 -2.18 10.40
N GLU A 240 7.55 -3.03 10.30
CA GLU A 240 7.59 -4.41 10.80
C GLU A 240 7.59 -5.40 9.64
N VAL A 241 8.61 -6.27 9.58
CA VAL A 241 8.76 -7.30 8.56
C VAL A 241 9.04 -8.62 9.26
N LEU A 242 8.15 -9.62 9.13
CA LEU A 242 8.31 -10.87 9.88
C LEU A 242 9.32 -11.82 9.24
N GLU A 243 9.40 -11.85 7.90
CA GLU A 243 10.37 -12.69 7.17
C GLU A 243 10.77 -11.99 5.86
N ALA A 244 12.06 -11.88 5.60
CA ALA A 244 12.58 -11.35 4.34
C ALA A 244 13.93 -11.98 3.96
N ASN A 245 14.28 -11.93 2.66
CA ASN A 245 15.63 -12.21 2.21
C ASN A 245 16.48 -10.95 2.39
N ASN A 246 16.41 -9.99 1.48
CA ASN A 246 17.25 -8.79 1.54
C ASN A 246 16.47 -7.57 1.99
N VAL A 247 17.13 -6.72 2.78
CA VAL A 247 16.56 -5.45 3.26
C VAL A 247 17.55 -4.34 3.03
N ASP A 248 17.11 -3.28 2.34
CA ASP A 248 17.83 -2.01 2.16
C ASP A 248 16.93 -0.87 2.67
N GLY A 249 17.32 -0.22 3.74
CA GLY A 249 16.46 0.68 4.49
C GLY A 249 17.11 2.02 4.84
N ASN A 250 16.29 3.06 4.77
CA ASN A 250 16.66 4.39 5.26
C ASN A 250 15.45 5.02 5.96
N GLY A 251 15.69 5.70 7.10
CA GLY A 251 14.63 6.47 7.74
C GLY A 251 14.97 7.01 9.11
N ASP A 252 14.30 8.11 9.46
CA ASP A 252 14.50 8.82 10.70
C ASP A 252 13.26 8.75 11.60
N TYR A 253 13.47 8.76 12.92
CA TYR A 253 12.39 8.67 13.91
C TYR A 253 11.50 7.44 13.74
N ILE A 254 12.11 6.33 13.32
CA ILE A 254 11.39 5.09 12.97
C ILE A 254 11.73 3.94 13.92
N ALA A 255 10.74 3.12 14.23
CA ALA A 255 10.95 1.81 14.84
C ALA A 255 10.95 0.73 13.75
N VAL A 256 12.12 0.11 13.54
CA VAL A 256 12.30 -0.99 12.59
C VAL A 256 12.35 -2.30 13.37
N LYS A 257 11.41 -3.20 13.08
CA LYS A 257 11.38 -4.53 13.66
C LYS A 257 11.34 -5.58 12.57
N MET A 258 12.30 -6.47 12.60
CA MET A 258 12.39 -7.59 11.66
C MET A 258 12.41 -8.90 12.44
N GLY A 259 11.66 -9.88 11.94
CA GLY A 259 11.68 -11.25 12.45
C GLY A 259 12.91 -11.98 11.92
N THR A 260 12.74 -12.89 10.97
CA THR A 260 13.83 -13.70 10.39
C THR A 260 14.33 -13.11 9.07
N ILE A 261 15.64 -12.92 8.96
CA ILE A 261 16.31 -12.45 7.75
C ILE A 261 17.24 -13.51 7.20
N HIS A 262 17.08 -13.81 5.91
CA HIS A 262 17.83 -14.85 5.19
C HIS A 262 18.95 -14.31 4.29
N GLY A 263 18.97 -13.03 3.95
CA GLY A 263 19.94 -12.43 3.04
C GLY A 263 20.66 -11.24 3.67
N ASN A 264 20.94 -10.23 2.83
CA ASN A 264 21.70 -9.06 3.25
C ASN A 264 20.80 -8.02 3.92
N VAL A 265 21.39 -7.28 4.87
CA VAL A 265 20.77 -6.13 5.53
C VAL A 265 21.67 -4.92 5.36
N ASN A 266 21.11 -3.82 4.86
CA ASN A 266 21.78 -2.52 4.81
C ASN A 266 20.81 -1.45 5.33
N ILE A 267 21.07 -0.83 6.50
CA ILE A 267 20.17 0.13 7.11
C ILE A 267 20.93 1.36 7.59
N THR A 268 20.39 2.54 7.23
CA THR A 268 20.77 3.83 7.83
C THR A 268 19.56 4.37 8.57
N ALA A 269 19.73 4.75 9.85
CA ALA A 269 18.61 5.26 10.64
C ALA A 269 19.09 6.18 11.75
N ASP A 270 18.37 7.31 11.93
CA ASP A 270 18.62 8.24 13.02
C ASP A 270 17.39 8.39 13.91
N TYR A 271 17.61 8.56 15.22
CA TYR A 271 16.56 8.76 16.23
C TYR A 271 15.46 7.66 16.27
N GLY A 272 15.86 6.40 16.40
CA GLY A 272 14.90 5.31 16.38
C GLY A 272 15.34 4.06 17.13
N SER A 273 14.89 2.93 16.61
CA SER A 273 15.33 1.61 17.07
C SER A 273 15.32 0.61 15.93
N ILE A 274 16.35 -0.23 15.88
CA ILE A 274 16.42 -1.36 14.95
C ILE A 274 16.47 -2.64 15.78
N ARG A 275 15.57 -3.56 15.49
CA ARG A 275 15.56 -4.89 16.07
C ARG A 275 15.40 -5.94 14.98
N ILE A 276 16.35 -6.86 14.90
CA ILE A 276 16.25 -8.09 14.12
C ILE A 276 16.16 -9.24 15.12
N ASP A 277 15.06 -10.00 15.09
CA ASP A 277 14.86 -11.09 16.01
C ASP A 277 15.80 -12.27 15.71
N GLU A 278 16.07 -12.54 14.42
CA GLU A 278 16.99 -13.58 13.99
C GLU A 278 17.62 -13.29 12.61
N LEU A 279 18.94 -13.24 12.55
CA LEU A 279 19.70 -13.49 11.33
C LEU A 279 19.79 -15.01 11.17
N ALA A 280 19.16 -15.57 10.13
CA ALA A 280 19.10 -17.02 9.89
C ALA A 280 20.49 -17.59 9.57
N GLU A 281 20.62 -18.92 9.57
CA GLU A 281 21.88 -19.60 9.22
C GLU A 281 22.41 -19.20 7.83
N ASP A 282 21.50 -18.95 6.89
CA ASP A 282 21.76 -18.54 5.50
C ASP A 282 21.73 -17.00 5.31
N ALA A 283 21.72 -16.23 6.38
CA ALA A 283 21.81 -14.77 6.31
C ALA A 283 23.13 -14.33 5.66
N GLY A 284 23.08 -13.21 4.94
CA GLY A 284 24.23 -12.61 4.26
C GLY A 284 24.94 -11.54 5.10
N ASN A 285 25.44 -10.52 4.43
CA ASN A 285 26.13 -9.39 5.08
C ASN A 285 25.14 -8.46 5.78
N VAL A 286 25.55 -7.88 6.90
CA VAL A 286 24.81 -6.88 7.64
C VAL A 286 25.63 -5.59 7.75
N ALA A 287 25.11 -4.50 7.24
CA ALA A 287 25.70 -3.17 7.37
C ALA A 287 24.68 -2.21 7.99
N MET A 288 25.05 -1.56 9.10
CA MET A 288 24.19 -0.54 9.70
C MET A 288 24.98 0.69 10.12
N ARG A 289 24.43 1.84 9.81
CA ARG A 289 24.91 3.14 10.29
C ARG A 289 23.78 3.86 11.00
N THR A 290 24.00 4.22 12.25
CA THR A 290 22.95 4.81 13.08
C THR A 290 23.47 5.95 13.94
N ASP A 291 22.60 6.95 14.17
CA ASP A 291 22.80 7.98 15.18
C ASP A 291 21.56 8.02 16.11
N TYR A 292 21.77 8.14 17.42
CA TYR A 292 20.72 8.06 18.45
C TYR A 292 19.75 6.87 18.30
N THR A 293 20.21 5.77 17.70
CA THR A 293 19.37 4.62 17.37
C THR A 293 19.98 3.35 17.94
N GLY A 294 19.25 2.68 18.84
CA GLY A 294 19.66 1.40 19.42
C GLY A 294 19.51 0.23 18.45
N ILE A 295 20.51 -0.66 18.41
CA ILE A 295 20.54 -1.86 17.55
C ILE A 295 20.45 -3.11 18.40
N LYS A 296 19.48 -4.00 18.10
CA LYS A 296 19.34 -5.32 18.71
C LYS A 296 19.36 -6.39 17.62
N LEU A 297 20.39 -7.24 17.61
CA LEU A 297 20.56 -8.31 16.63
C LEU A 297 20.49 -9.68 17.31
N GLY A 298 19.45 -10.45 16.98
CA GLY A 298 19.43 -11.87 17.19
C GLY A 298 20.15 -12.58 16.04
N TYR A 299 20.82 -13.69 16.33
CA TYR A 299 21.50 -14.49 15.31
C TYR A 299 21.38 -15.98 15.61
N ASN A 300 21.21 -16.77 14.55
CA ASN A 300 21.20 -18.23 14.64
C ASN A 300 22.57 -18.75 15.06
N SER A 301 22.62 -19.77 15.91
CA SER A 301 23.88 -20.35 16.39
C SER A 301 24.79 -20.89 15.28
N ASN A 302 24.24 -21.24 14.12
CA ASN A 302 24.99 -21.70 12.95
C ASN A 302 25.32 -20.58 11.94
N TYR A 303 24.86 -19.34 12.16
CA TYR A 303 25.24 -18.20 11.34
C TYR A 303 26.63 -17.71 11.75
N HIS A 304 27.65 -18.08 10.98
CA HIS A 304 29.05 -17.68 11.21
C HIS A 304 29.34 -16.36 10.47
N PHE A 305 30.03 -15.42 11.11
CA PHE A 305 30.34 -14.12 10.55
C PHE A 305 31.64 -13.54 11.11
N ASP A 306 32.32 -12.74 10.30
CA ASP A 306 33.31 -11.78 10.74
C ASP A 306 32.60 -10.46 11.11
N PHE A 307 33.20 -9.63 11.97
CA PHE A 307 32.58 -8.35 12.35
C PHE A 307 33.59 -7.21 12.50
N ASP A 308 33.11 -6.01 12.20
CA ASP A 308 33.72 -4.70 12.47
C ASP A 308 32.66 -3.80 13.13
N ILE A 309 32.83 -3.49 14.40
CA ILE A 309 31.85 -2.77 15.21
C ILE A 309 32.50 -1.54 15.82
N SER A 310 32.01 -0.37 15.46
CA SER A 310 32.41 0.92 16.00
C SER A 310 31.26 1.61 16.73
N THR A 311 31.52 2.12 17.93
CA THR A 311 30.53 2.93 18.66
C THR A 311 31.18 4.16 19.26
N ASP A 312 30.46 5.29 19.18
CA ASP A 312 30.77 6.51 19.93
C ASP A 312 29.66 6.81 20.94
N TYR A 313 30.05 7.13 22.18
CA TYR A 313 29.15 7.37 23.32
C TYR A 313 28.13 6.25 23.60
N ALA A 314 28.46 5.02 23.20
CA ALA A 314 27.59 3.87 23.35
C ALA A 314 28.33 2.60 23.77
N GLY A 315 27.57 1.53 24.11
CA GLY A 315 28.09 0.25 24.52
C GLY A 315 27.75 -0.88 23.54
N VAL A 316 28.58 -1.94 23.58
CA VAL A 316 28.33 -3.20 22.87
C VAL A 316 28.18 -4.31 23.91
N SER A 317 27.09 -5.05 23.87
CA SER A 317 26.77 -6.16 24.78
C SER A 317 26.43 -7.46 24.04
N GLY A 318 26.45 -8.59 24.73
CA GLY A 318 26.10 -9.89 24.13
C GLY A 318 27.16 -10.47 23.19
N LYS A 319 28.43 -10.06 23.37
CA LYS A 319 29.58 -10.53 22.57
C LYS A 319 30.41 -11.62 23.26
N ASP A 320 29.86 -12.24 24.29
CA ASP A 320 30.60 -13.18 25.14
C ASP A 320 31.05 -14.44 24.36
N ASP A 321 30.30 -14.83 23.34
CA ASP A 321 30.63 -15.96 22.46
C ASP A 321 31.54 -15.54 21.27
N PHE A 322 31.95 -14.26 21.18
CA PHE A 322 32.74 -13.76 20.04
C PHE A 322 34.23 -13.92 20.28
N THR A 323 34.97 -14.28 19.25
CA THR A 323 36.43 -14.19 19.25
C THR A 323 36.85 -12.78 18.81
N ILE A 324 37.37 -11.99 19.74
CA ILE A 324 37.77 -10.60 19.49
C ILE A 324 39.26 -10.57 19.14
N ASN A 325 39.59 -10.12 17.95
CA ASN A 325 40.99 -9.97 17.47
C ASN A 325 41.53 -8.57 17.79
N ILE A 326 40.71 -7.53 17.64
CA ILE A 326 41.02 -6.14 17.93
C ILE A 326 40.02 -5.58 18.93
N SER A 327 40.51 -4.94 19.96
CA SER A 327 39.67 -4.28 20.99
C SER A 327 40.34 -2.93 21.37
N ASN A 328 39.81 -1.86 20.82
CA ASN A 328 40.21 -0.51 21.13
C ASN A 328 39.09 0.18 21.92
N VAL A 329 39.27 0.28 23.24
CA VAL A 329 38.27 0.86 24.13
C VAL A 329 38.81 2.14 24.74
N LYS A 330 38.16 3.28 24.44
CA LYS A 330 38.36 4.59 25.04
C LYS A 330 37.17 5.02 25.86
N SER A 331 37.24 6.11 26.56
CA SER A 331 36.14 6.62 27.40
C SER A 331 34.83 6.83 26.62
N THR A 332 34.91 7.30 25.38
CA THR A 332 33.76 7.65 24.55
C THR A 332 33.59 6.76 23.32
N SER A 333 34.66 6.09 22.87
CA SER A 333 34.61 5.30 21.63
C SER A 333 35.06 3.86 21.89
N LYS A 334 34.46 2.93 21.17
CA LYS A 334 34.82 1.51 21.16
C LYS A 334 34.87 0.99 19.74
N HIS A 335 35.90 0.19 19.48
CA HIS A 335 36.05 -0.49 18.19
C HIS A 335 36.46 -1.93 18.46
N TYR A 336 35.73 -2.85 17.86
CA TYR A 336 35.95 -4.28 17.96
C TYR A 336 35.95 -4.92 16.59
N GLU A 337 36.98 -5.73 16.30
CA GLU A 337 37.01 -6.62 15.15
C GLU A 337 37.21 -8.05 15.62
N GLY A 338 36.60 -8.98 14.90
CA GLY A 338 36.69 -10.39 15.23
C GLY A 338 35.75 -11.26 14.42
N TYR A 339 35.34 -12.38 14.99
CA TYR A 339 34.43 -13.31 14.33
C TYR A 339 33.60 -14.10 15.36
N TYR A 340 32.48 -14.64 14.90
CA TYR A 340 31.70 -15.67 15.57
C TYR A 340 31.72 -16.96 14.76
N GLY A 341 31.96 -18.10 15.45
CA GLY A 341 32.06 -19.41 14.78
C GLY A 341 33.34 -19.55 13.98
N SER A 342 33.25 -19.69 12.66
CA SER A 342 34.42 -19.89 11.75
C SER A 342 34.89 -18.54 11.19
N LYS A 343 36.18 -18.26 11.34
CA LYS A 343 36.81 -17.08 10.74
C LYS A 343 36.81 -17.16 9.22
N GLY A 344 36.49 -16.05 8.56
CA GLY A 344 36.47 -15.98 7.10
C GLY A 344 35.30 -16.77 6.50
N SER A 345 34.14 -16.80 7.17
CA SER A 345 32.93 -17.50 6.72
C SER A 345 32.34 -16.94 5.43
N GLY A 346 32.74 -15.73 5.04
CA GLY A 346 32.18 -15.02 3.88
C GLY A 346 31.10 -14.01 4.24
N ASN A 347 30.57 -14.06 5.46
CA ASN A 347 29.59 -13.09 5.96
C ASN A 347 30.27 -12.04 6.84
N MET A 348 29.85 -10.77 6.70
CA MET A 348 30.40 -9.64 7.42
C MET A 348 29.30 -8.84 8.10
N ILE A 349 29.46 -8.56 9.40
CA ILE A 349 28.63 -7.62 10.17
C ILE A 349 29.42 -6.33 10.40
N THR A 350 29.05 -5.25 9.77
CA THR A 350 29.60 -3.91 9.94
C THR A 350 28.62 -2.98 10.62
N LEU A 351 28.92 -2.53 11.84
CA LEU A 351 28.03 -1.66 12.60
C LEU A 351 28.77 -0.40 13.03
N ASN A 352 28.20 0.75 12.67
CA ASN A 352 28.64 2.06 13.11
C ASN A 352 27.49 2.75 13.84
N SER A 353 27.64 3.03 15.13
CA SER A 353 26.58 3.65 15.93
C SER A 353 27.12 4.77 16.81
N GLU A 354 26.51 5.95 16.69
CA GLU A 354 26.72 7.06 17.60
C GLU A 354 25.53 7.17 18.57
N TYR A 355 25.78 7.36 19.86
CA TYR A 355 24.76 7.48 20.92
C TYR A 355 23.71 6.37 20.98
N GLY A 356 23.87 5.27 20.23
CA GLY A 356 22.98 4.12 20.21
C GLY A 356 23.67 2.82 20.64
N GLY A 357 23.15 2.14 21.68
CA GLY A 357 23.72 0.88 22.15
C GLY A 357 23.50 -0.27 21.18
N ILE A 358 24.48 -1.17 21.07
CA ILE A 358 24.42 -2.38 20.25
C ILE A 358 24.31 -3.61 21.18
N SER A 359 23.35 -4.51 20.90
CA SER A 359 23.24 -5.75 21.65
C SER A 359 23.05 -6.96 20.73
N PHE A 360 23.77 -8.04 21.01
CA PHE A 360 23.63 -9.30 20.32
C PHE A 360 22.92 -10.33 21.21
N THR A 361 22.13 -11.20 20.59
CA THR A 361 21.46 -12.32 21.30
C THR A 361 21.52 -13.55 20.42
N LYS A 362 22.17 -14.59 20.91
CA LYS A 362 22.21 -15.90 20.27
C LYS A 362 20.88 -16.62 20.41
N LYS A 363 20.42 -17.27 19.35
CA LYS A 363 19.18 -18.04 19.28
C LYS A 363 19.43 -19.55 19.23
#